data_8b7394b74fa1062b0039ac4474c89f6a
#
_entry.id   8b7394b74fa1062b0039ac4474c89f6a
#
_cell.length_a   1.000
_cell.length_b   1.000
_cell.length_c   1.000
_cell.angle_alpha   90.00
_cell.angle_beta   90.00
_cell.angle_gamma   90.00
#
_symmetry.space_group_name_H-M   'P 1'
#
loop_
_entity.id
_entity.type
_entity.pdbx_description
1 polymer ?
#
loop_
_entity_poly.entity_id
_entity_poly.type
_entity_poly.pdbx_seq_one_letter_code
_entity_poly.pdbx_strand_id
1 'polypeptide(L)'
;MSLEGTNVDDLVEGNGIYSKGLMKHNRFHVNMFINTKTYSKSLTNIPVFAAEVPGWDIATITDLGVAGNVKTFPTRKNWTQRLFLTFYMENEVDGSMFDIVNRWCNAVTQPQGPQPYYNENVTGNILEIVNGDNDNIKWRFAEVFPRALYPINLKPVEDFAPMVFSVQFQFRYFDLFAPTGGVLGSQTSIG
;
A
#
# COMPACT_ATOMS: atom_id res chain seq x y z
N MET A 1 18.25 -26.78 -18.36
CA MET A 1 17.11 -27.53 -17.83
C MET A 1 15.88 -26.67 -18.01
N SER A 2 15.06 -27.02 -18.97
CA SER A 2 13.78 -26.34 -19.23
C SER A 2 12.80 -26.74 -18.13
N LEU A 3 12.15 -25.75 -17.49
CA LEU A 3 11.05 -25.95 -16.56
C LEU A 3 9.73 -26.20 -17.33
N GLU A 4 9.80 -26.90 -18.44
CA GLU A 4 8.62 -27.32 -19.18
C GLU A 4 7.81 -28.30 -18.33
N GLY A 5 6.66 -27.87 -17.90
CA GLY A 5 5.60 -28.73 -17.42
C GLY A 5 5.36 -28.82 -15.92
N THR A 6 5.91 -27.91 -15.10
CA THR A 6 5.45 -27.86 -13.70
C THR A 6 4.07 -27.22 -13.66
N ASN A 7 3.03 -28.04 -13.53
CA ASN A 7 1.68 -27.55 -13.32
C ASN A 7 1.61 -26.84 -11.97
N VAL A 8 0.84 -25.75 -11.89
CA VAL A 8 0.61 -25.03 -10.63
C VAL A 8 0.03 -25.97 -9.57
N ASP A 9 -0.75 -26.96 -10.00
CA ASP A 9 -1.33 -27.99 -9.13
C ASP A 9 -0.24 -28.86 -8.47
N ASP A 10 0.85 -29.17 -9.19
CA ASP A 10 1.99 -29.94 -8.64
C ASP A 10 2.76 -29.18 -7.56
N LEU A 11 2.68 -27.84 -7.56
CA LEU A 11 3.27 -26.98 -6.53
C LEU A 11 2.40 -26.90 -5.27
N VAL A 12 1.12 -27.18 -5.40
CA VAL A 12 0.12 -27.11 -4.32
C VAL A 12 -0.11 -28.49 -3.69
N GLU A 13 0.01 -29.57 -4.46
CA GLU A 13 -0.13 -30.94 -3.98
C GLU A 13 1.16 -31.42 -3.31
N GLY A 14 1.15 -31.50 -2.00
CA GLY A 14 2.22 -32.06 -1.20
C GLY A 14 2.63 -31.18 -0.02
N ASN A 15 3.58 -31.67 0.78
CA ASN A 15 4.16 -30.95 1.92
C ASN A 15 5.13 -29.81 1.48
N GLY A 16 4.96 -29.26 0.28
CA GLY A 16 5.78 -28.20 -0.27
C GLY A 16 5.50 -26.82 0.33
N ILE A 17 6.35 -25.85 -0.01
CA ILE A 17 6.24 -24.44 0.41
C ILE A 17 4.87 -23.83 0.06
N TYR A 18 4.25 -24.32 -1.02
CA TYR A 18 2.96 -23.84 -1.54
C TYR A 18 1.75 -24.68 -1.10
N SER A 19 1.93 -25.64 -0.17
CA SER A 19 0.84 -26.49 0.34
C SER A 19 -0.34 -25.71 0.95
N LYS A 20 -0.13 -24.45 1.32
CA LYS A 20 -1.17 -23.54 1.83
C LYS A 20 -1.94 -22.79 0.74
N GLY A 21 -1.67 -23.10 -0.54
CA GLY A 21 -2.26 -22.41 -1.67
C GLY A 21 -1.52 -21.13 -2.07
N LEU A 22 -1.77 -20.70 -3.30
CA LEU A 22 -1.23 -19.45 -3.84
C LEU A 22 -2.24 -18.33 -3.71
N MET A 23 -1.78 -17.17 -3.27
CA MET A 23 -2.61 -15.98 -3.15
C MET A 23 -2.90 -15.38 -4.53
N LYS A 24 -4.17 -15.14 -4.82
CA LYS A 24 -4.58 -14.49 -6.07
C LYS A 24 -4.40 -12.99 -5.97
N HIS A 25 -3.63 -12.39 -6.88
CA HIS A 25 -3.32 -10.97 -6.90
C HIS A 25 -4.49 -10.04 -7.29
N ASN A 26 -5.59 -10.63 -7.80
CA ASN A 26 -6.77 -9.87 -8.24
C ASN A 26 -7.92 -9.83 -7.22
N ARG A 27 -7.71 -10.35 -6.02
CA ARG A 27 -8.74 -10.38 -4.95
C ARG A 27 -8.28 -9.55 -3.77
N PHE A 28 -8.37 -8.25 -3.90
CA PHE A 28 -8.08 -7.33 -2.81
C PHE A 28 -9.03 -6.14 -2.80
N HIS A 29 -9.25 -5.58 -1.63
CA HIS A 29 -10.01 -4.38 -1.40
C HIS A 29 -9.30 -3.49 -0.38
N VAL A 30 -9.71 -2.23 -0.31
CA VAL A 30 -9.11 -1.25 0.57
C VAL A 30 -10.15 -0.75 1.56
N ASN A 31 -9.74 -0.65 2.82
CA ASN A 31 -10.48 0.05 3.86
C ASN A 31 -9.73 1.33 4.23
N MET A 32 -10.45 2.43 4.36
CA MET A 32 -9.89 3.72 4.75
C MET A 32 -10.62 4.28 5.95
N PHE A 33 -9.86 4.68 6.96
CA PHE A 33 -10.35 5.36 8.15
C PHE A 33 -9.65 6.70 8.22
N ILE A 34 -10.33 7.75 7.76
CA ILE A 34 -9.83 9.12 7.76
C ILE A 34 -10.36 9.79 9.02
N ASN A 35 -9.47 10.30 9.83
CA ASN A 35 -9.82 11.01 11.06
C ASN A 35 -8.89 12.21 11.24
N THR A 36 -9.29 13.32 10.64
CA THR A 36 -8.62 14.61 10.77
C THR A 36 -9.50 15.54 11.58
N LYS A 37 -8.97 16.66 12.03
CA LYS A 37 -9.72 17.68 12.79
C LYS A 37 -10.96 18.21 12.05
N THR A 38 -10.87 18.31 10.73
CA THR A 38 -11.90 18.95 9.89
C THR A 38 -12.67 17.98 9.02
N TYR A 39 -12.16 16.75 8.85
CA TYR A 39 -12.76 15.76 7.99
C TYR A 39 -12.63 14.35 8.57
N SER A 40 -13.74 13.66 8.71
CA SER A 40 -13.77 12.27 9.18
C SER A 40 -14.64 11.44 8.25
N LYS A 41 -14.11 10.31 7.79
CA LYS A 41 -14.80 9.37 6.91
C LYS A 41 -14.28 7.95 7.15
N SER A 42 -15.19 6.99 7.20
CA SER A 42 -14.86 5.56 7.22
C SER A 42 -15.42 4.91 5.98
N LEU A 43 -14.59 4.22 5.24
CA LEU A 43 -14.92 3.54 4.00
C LEU A 43 -14.38 2.11 4.07
N THR A 44 -15.21 1.16 3.70
CA THR A 44 -14.85 -0.27 3.72
C THR A 44 -15.13 -0.90 2.36
N ASN A 45 -14.38 -1.93 2.02
CA ASN A 45 -14.54 -2.70 0.78
C ASN A 45 -14.44 -1.85 -0.50
N ILE A 46 -13.54 -0.87 -0.52
CA ILE A 46 -13.33 -0.02 -1.68
C ILE A 46 -12.67 -0.86 -2.78
N PRO A 47 -13.31 -0.98 -3.97
CA PRO A 47 -12.65 -1.62 -5.11
C PRO A 47 -11.55 -0.70 -5.63
N VAL A 48 -10.38 -1.26 -5.88
CA VAL A 48 -9.25 -0.54 -6.47
C VAL A 48 -8.78 -1.24 -7.73
N PHE A 49 -8.35 -0.48 -8.71
CA PHE A 49 -7.82 -1.01 -9.97
C PHE A 49 -6.45 -1.65 -9.75
N ALA A 50 -5.58 -0.98 -8.98
CA ALA A 50 -4.24 -1.47 -8.66
C ALA A 50 -3.78 -0.96 -7.30
N ALA A 51 -2.93 -1.76 -6.64
CA ALA A 51 -2.24 -1.37 -5.43
C ALA A 51 -0.77 -1.80 -5.53
N GLU A 52 0.14 -0.89 -5.26
CA GLU A 52 1.57 -1.18 -5.13
C GLU A 52 1.95 -1.06 -3.66
N VAL A 53 2.12 -2.23 -3.03
CA VAL A 53 2.49 -2.32 -1.61
C VAL A 53 3.99 -2.08 -1.47
N PRO A 54 4.43 -1.31 -0.46
CA PRO A 54 5.84 -1.00 -0.27
C PRO A 54 6.69 -2.25 -0.04
N GLY A 55 7.79 -2.31 -0.77
CA GLY A 55 8.85 -3.30 -0.56
C GLY A 55 9.89 -2.84 0.45
N TRP A 56 10.86 -3.66 0.69
CA TRP A 56 12.00 -3.37 1.56
C TRP A 56 13.31 -3.81 0.93
N ASP A 57 14.38 -3.16 1.33
CA ASP A 57 15.76 -3.54 1.01
C ASP A 57 16.60 -3.60 2.28
N ILE A 58 17.70 -4.33 2.21
CA ILE A 58 18.69 -4.37 3.28
C ILE A 58 19.90 -3.55 2.85
N ALA A 59 20.14 -2.44 3.55
CA ALA A 59 21.35 -1.69 3.35
C ALA A 59 22.55 -2.52 3.78
N THR A 60 23.62 -2.46 3.01
CA THR A 60 24.84 -3.23 3.24
C THR A 60 26.06 -2.32 3.35
N ILE A 61 27.01 -2.71 4.17
CA ILE A 61 28.34 -2.12 4.21
C ILE A 61 29.33 -3.15 3.65
N THR A 62 30.16 -2.69 2.72
CA THR A 62 31.22 -3.49 2.14
C THR A 62 32.53 -3.16 2.83
N ASP A 63 33.15 -4.16 3.45
CA ASP A 63 34.50 -4.08 4.00
C ASP A 63 35.52 -4.64 2.98
N LEU A 64 36.44 -3.79 2.60
CA LEU A 64 37.60 -4.17 1.77
C LEU A 64 38.71 -4.65 2.70
N GLY A 65 38.67 -5.90 3.11
CA GLY A 65 39.71 -6.50 3.97
C GLY A 65 41.10 -6.40 3.37
N VAL A 66 42.12 -6.39 4.21
CA VAL A 66 43.54 -6.18 3.91
C VAL A 66 44.12 -7.15 2.84
N ALA A 67 43.45 -8.24 2.55
CA ALA A 67 43.88 -9.26 1.59
C ALA A 67 42.99 -9.32 0.31
N GLY A 68 42.24 -8.25 0.01
CA GLY A 68 41.35 -8.22 -1.16
C GLY A 68 40.08 -9.05 -1.03
N ASN A 69 39.83 -9.64 0.13
CA ASN A 69 38.56 -10.34 0.41
C ASN A 69 37.47 -9.33 0.73
N VAL A 70 36.59 -9.10 -0.22
CA VAL A 70 35.39 -8.24 -0.04
C VAL A 70 34.36 -8.98 0.81
N LYS A 71 34.03 -8.42 1.95
CA LYS A 71 32.94 -8.90 2.80
C LYS A 71 31.82 -7.88 2.84
N THR A 72 30.60 -8.33 2.58
CA THR A 72 29.41 -7.48 2.65
C THR A 72 28.58 -7.85 3.88
N PHE A 73 28.35 -6.87 4.75
CA PHE A 73 27.57 -7.05 5.98
C PHE A 73 26.23 -6.36 5.86
N PRO A 74 25.12 -7.03 6.21
CA PRO A 74 23.83 -6.38 6.31
C PRO A 74 23.83 -5.40 7.50
N THR A 75 23.23 -4.21 7.32
CA THR A 75 23.18 -3.19 8.37
C THR A 75 21.76 -2.94 8.85
N ARG A 76 20.92 -2.38 7.99
CA ARG A 76 19.54 -2.04 8.36
C ARG A 76 18.58 -2.38 7.25
N LYS A 77 17.34 -2.65 7.64
CA LYS A 77 16.22 -2.82 6.71
C LYS A 77 15.60 -1.46 6.43
N ASN A 78 15.56 -1.09 5.14
CA ASN A 78 14.92 0.13 4.67
C ASN A 78 13.59 -0.21 4.03
N TRP A 79 12.57 0.59 4.32
CA TRP A 79 11.27 0.47 3.70
C TRP A 79 10.99 1.67 2.79
N THR A 80 10.37 1.39 1.66
CA THR A 80 9.83 2.45 0.82
C THR A 80 8.57 2.98 1.49
N GLN A 81 8.59 4.21 2.00
CA GLN A 81 7.46 4.85 2.69
C GLN A 81 6.39 5.36 1.71
N ARG A 82 6.16 4.62 0.63
CA ARG A 82 5.26 5.03 -0.44
C ARG A 82 4.33 3.88 -0.76
N LEU A 83 3.05 4.18 -0.74
CA LEU A 83 1.98 3.29 -1.14
C LEU A 83 1.27 3.93 -2.32
N PHE A 84 1.14 3.21 -3.43
CA PHE A 84 0.39 3.68 -4.59
C PHE A 84 -0.92 2.92 -4.70
N LEU A 85 -2.02 3.65 -4.80
CA LEU A 85 -3.33 3.10 -5.08
C LEU A 85 -3.91 3.76 -6.32
N THR A 86 -4.48 2.95 -7.19
CA THR A 86 -5.19 3.41 -8.38
C THR A 86 -6.67 3.06 -8.21
N PHE A 87 -7.50 4.08 -8.23
CA PHE A 87 -8.95 3.98 -8.06
C PHE A 87 -9.68 4.15 -9.37
N TYR A 88 -10.88 3.60 -9.44
CA TYR A 88 -11.81 3.91 -10.53
C TYR A 88 -12.38 5.31 -10.35
N MET A 89 -12.53 6.02 -11.48
CA MET A 89 -13.21 7.30 -11.51
C MET A 89 -14.71 7.05 -11.66
N GLU A 90 -15.49 7.62 -10.77
CA GLU A 90 -16.95 7.57 -10.81
C GLU A 90 -17.51 8.71 -11.65
N ASN A 91 -18.69 8.52 -12.26
CA ASN A 91 -19.33 9.55 -13.08
C ASN A 91 -19.85 10.73 -12.24
N GLU A 92 -20.20 10.49 -10.99
CA GLU A 92 -20.60 11.53 -10.06
C GLU A 92 -19.38 11.98 -9.25
N VAL A 93 -19.15 13.28 -9.19
CA VAL A 93 -17.97 13.83 -8.48
C VAL A 93 -18.22 13.91 -6.99
N ASP A 94 -19.43 14.33 -6.56
CA ASP A 94 -19.73 14.50 -5.14
C ASP A 94 -19.86 13.15 -4.42
N GLY A 95 -19.05 12.98 -3.39
CA GLY A 95 -18.98 11.75 -2.63
C GLY A 95 -18.17 10.62 -3.27
N SER A 96 -17.66 10.80 -4.48
CA SER A 96 -16.77 9.86 -5.18
C SER A 96 -15.44 9.69 -4.44
N MET A 97 -14.69 8.62 -4.80
CA MET A 97 -13.35 8.43 -4.26
C MET A 97 -12.40 9.61 -4.58
N PHE A 98 -12.57 10.23 -5.74
CA PHE A 98 -11.80 11.40 -6.11
C PHE A 98 -12.09 12.59 -5.18
N ASP A 99 -13.35 12.89 -4.91
CA ASP A 99 -13.77 13.95 -3.98
C ASP A 99 -13.30 13.67 -2.55
N ILE A 100 -13.42 12.43 -2.09
CA ILE A 100 -12.98 12.02 -0.76
C ILE A 100 -11.47 12.24 -0.58
N VAL A 101 -10.66 11.80 -1.53
CA VAL A 101 -9.21 12.00 -1.50
C VAL A 101 -8.86 13.48 -1.55
N ASN A 102 -9.56 14.27 -2.37
CA ASN A 102 -9.33 15.71 -2.48
C ASN A 102 -9.67 16.45 -1.18
N ARG A 103 -10.80 16.12 -0.55
CA ARG A 103 -11.17 16.66 0.78
C ARG A 103 -10.16 16.26 1.84
N TRP A 104 -9.67 15.03 1.80
CA TRP A 104 -8.61 14.57 2.70
C TRP A 104 -7.31 15.34 2.50
N CYS A 105 -6.86 15.53 1.25
CA CYS A 105 -5.71 16.38 0.94
C CYS A 105 -5.86 17.79 1.54
N ASN A 106 -7.02 18.41 1.34
CA ASN A 106 -7.30 19.74 1.86
C ASN A 106 -7.30 19.77 3.40
N ALA A 107 -7.79 18.70 4.05
CA ALA A 107 -7.80 18.62 5.51
C ALA A 107 -6.40 18.49 6.12
N VAL A 108 -5.46 17.84 5.43
CA VAL A 108 -4.08 17.69 5.92
C VAL A 108 -3.15 18.84 5.53
N THR A 109 -3.49 19.66 4.53
CA THR A 109 -2.57 20.69 4.01
C THR A 109 -2.91 22.12 4.38
N GLN A 110 -4.16 22.47 4.64
CA GLN A 110 -4.64 23.85 4.88
C GLN A 110 -3.90 24.90 4.04
N PRO A 111 -4.36 25.24 2.84
CA PRO A 111 -3.61 26.09 1.88
C PRO A 111 -3.34 27.52 2.35
N GLN A 112 -4.04 28.02 3.38
CA GLN A 112 -3.92 29.40 3.88
C GLN A 112 -3.96 29.41 5.41
N GLY A 113 -2.85 29.08 6.06
CA GLY A 113 -2.77 29.14 7.51
C GLY A 113 -1.51 28.49 8.09
N PRO A 114 -1.34 28.50 9.41
CA PRO A 114 -0.28 27.75 10.04
C PRO A 114 -0.45 26.27 9.72
N GLN A 115 0.66 25.59 9.47
CA GLN A 115 0.66 24.16 9.18
C GLN A 115 -0.14 23.40 10.25
N PRO A 116 -1.10 22.56 9.84
CA PRO A 116 -1.91 21.79 10.79
C PRO A 116 -1.01 20.88 11.62
N TYR A 117 -1.32 20.76 12.90
CA TYR A 117 -0.57 19.86 13.76
C TYR A 117 -0.71 18.42 13.27
N TYR A 118 0.42 17.73 13.17
CA TYR A 118 0.50 16.35 12.76
C TYR A 118 -0.45 15.44 13.56
N ASN A 119 -0.46 15.61 14.88
CA ASN A 119 -1.30 14.83 15.78
C ASN A 119 -2.81 15.01 15.54
N GLU A 120 -3.26 16.14 15.02
CA GLU A 120 -4.68 16.41 14.79
C GLU A 120 -5.17 15.91 13.42
N ASN A 121 -4.27 15.77 12.45
CA ASN A 121 -4.66 15.54 11.06
C ASN A 121 -4.08 14.26 10.44
N VAL A 122 -3.13 13.61 11.08
CA VAL A 122 -2.45 12.43 10.52
C VAL A 122 -2.53 11.21 11.41
N THR A 123 -2.34 11.33 12.72
CA THR A 123 -2.21 10.19 13.64
C THR A 123 -3.43 9.27 13.69
N GLY A 124 -4.61 9.79 13.42
CA GLY A 124 -5.86 9.05 13.42
C GLY A 124 -6.18 8.33 12.10
N ASN A 125 -5.37 8.52 11.06
CA ASN A 125 -5.65 7.99 9.74
C ASN A 125 -5.07 6.58 9.58
N ILE A 126 -5.90 5.67 9.08
CA ILE A 126 -5.53 4.27 8.84
C ILE A 126 -5.99 3.88 7.44
N LEU A 127 -5.14 3.14 6.73
CA LEU A 127 -5.47 2.51 5.47
C LEU A 127 -5.11 1.03 5.57
N GLU A 128 -6.02 0.16 5.16
CA GLU A 128 -5.81 -1.27 5.15
C GLU A 128 -6.03 -1.81 3.73
N ILE A 129 -5.13 -2.66 3.28
CA ILE A 129 -5.31 -3.48 2.08
C ILE A 129 -5.55 -4.90 2.56
N VAL A 130 -6.67 -5.46 2.17
CA VAL A 130 -7.09 -6.80 2.57
C VAL A 130 -7.12 -7.68 1.34
N ASN A 131 -6.44 -8.81 1.39
CA ASN A 131 -6.40 -9.76 0.31
C ASN A 131 -7.09 -11.07 0.71
N GLY A 132 -7.92 -11.58 -0.20
CA GLY A 132 -8.61 -12.84 -0.08
C GLY A 132 -10.07 -12.73 0.34
N ASP A 133 -10.78 -13.85 0.14
CA ASP A 133 -12.21 -13.97 0.43
C ASP A 133 -12.50 -14.05 1.96
N ASN A 134 -11.44 -14.27 2.77
CA ASN A 134 -11.54 -14.48 4.21
C ASN A 134 -10.57 -13.60 5.01
N ASP A 135 -10.23 -12.42 4.50
CA ASP A 135 -9.28 -11.50 5.15
C ASP A 135 -7.93 -12.17 5.50
N ASN A 136 -7.47 -13.06 4.63
CA ASN A 136 -6.34 -13.94 4.92
C ASN A 136 -5.02 -13.21 5.16
N ILE A 137 -4.81 -12.06 4.48
CA ILE A 137 -3.65 -11.21 4.71
C ILE A 137 -4.10 -9.76 4.69
N LYS A 138 -3.68 -9.02 5.68
CA LYS A 138 -3.98 -7.61 5.83
C LYS A 138 -2.70 -6.79 5.96
N TRP A 139 -2.53 -5.81 5.08
CA TRP A 139 -1.53 -4.75 5.21
C TRP A 139 -2.19 -3.54 5.84
N ARG A 140 -1.75 -3.14 7.01
CA ARG A 140 -2.26 -1.97 7.72
C ARG A 140 -1.20 -0.88 7.73
N PHE A 141 -1.58 0.28 7.24
CA PHE A 141 -0.79 1.50 7.24
C PHE A 141 -1.42 2.48 8.21
N ALA A 142 -0.65 2.96 9.18
CA ALA A 142 -1.10 3.93 10.16
C ALA A 142 -0.34 5.25 10.01
N GLU A 143 -0.97 6.32 10.47
CA GLU A 143 -0.50 7.69 10.25
C GLU A 143 -0.30 7.97 8.76
N VAL A 144 -1.31 7.60 7.98
CA VAL A 144 -1.30 7.69 6.52
C VAL A 144 -1.94 8.99 6.05
N PHE A 145 -1.41 9.55 4.97
CA PHE A 145 -1.99 10.73 4.31
C PHE A 145 -1.69 10.71 2.82
N PRO A 146 -2.57 11.29 1.99
CA PRO A 146 -2.31 11.44 0.56
C PRO A 146 -1.20 12.47 0.36
N ARG A 147 -0.13 12.07 -0.33
CA ARG A 147 1.03 12.91 -0.64
C ARG A 147 0.93 13.55 -2.01
N ALA A 148 0.47 12.79 -3.00
CA ALA A 148 0.36 13.26 -4.36
C ALA A 148 -0.83 12.61 -5.05
N LEU A 149 -1.58 13.42 -5.78
CA LEU A 149 -2.56 12.99 -6.77
C LEU A 149 -1.91 13.12 -8.14
N TYR A 150 -1.85 12.02 -8.89
CA TYR A 150 -1.21 12.02 -10.20
C TYR A 150 -2.16 12.56 -11.27
N PRO A 151 -1.61 13.18 -12.33
CA PRO A 151 -2.41 13.69 -13.44
C PRO A 151 -3.27 12.60 -14.08
N ILE A 152 -4.52 12.94 -14.36
CA ILE A 152 -5.45 12.07 -15.08
C ILE A 152 -5.24 12.30 -16.58
N ASN A 153 -4.82 11.26 -17.29
CA ASN A 153 -4.64 11.34 -18.73
C ASN A 153 -5.98 11.12 -19.44
N LEU A 154 -6.53 12.19 -19.99
CA LEU A 154 -7.72 12.14 -20.82
C LEU A 154 -7.27 11.96 -22.27
N LYS A 155 -7.56 10.79 -22.86
CA LYS A 155 -7.33 10.52 -24.28
C LYS A 155 -8.67 10.22 -24.92
N PRO A 156 -8.97 10.80 -26.08
CA PRO A 156 -10.11 10.39 -26.89
C PRO A 156 -9.76 9.04 -27.54
N VAL A 157 -9.93 7.96 -26.80
CA VAL A 157 -9.70 6.60 -27.28
C VAL A 157 -11.07 5.91 -27.34
N GLU A 158 -11.30 5.15 -28.39
CA GLU A 158 -12.50 4.33 -28.56
C GLU A 158 -12.54 3.11 -27.60
N ASP A 159 -11.58 3.03 -26.67
CA ASP A 159 -11.50 1.96 -25.69
C ASP A 159 -12.50 2.17 -24.54
N PHE A 160 -13.31 1.15 -24.28
CA PHE A 160 -14.22 1.08 -23.15
C PHE A 160 -13.50 0.88 -21.80
N ALA A 161 -12.22 1.21 -21.71
CA ALA A 161 -11.48 1.09 -20.48
C ALA A 161 -11.99 2.09 -19.42
N PRO A 162 -12.23 1.68 -18.19
CA PRO A 162 -12.67 2.58 -17.13
C PRO A 162 -11.60 3.63 -16.87
N MET A 163 -12.03 4.88 -16.65
CA MET A 163 -11.14 5.93 -16.23
C MET A 163 -10.64 5.64 -14.80
N VAL A 164 -9.35 5.87 -14.58
CA VAL A 164 -8.70 5.65 -13.29
C VAL A 164 -7.86 6.86 -12.88
N PHE A 165 -7.64 7.02 -11.59
CA PHE A 165 -6.71 8.00 -11.04
C PHE A 165 -5.82 7.35 -9.99
N SER A 166 -4.58 7.81 -9.89
CA SER A 166 -3.59 7.24 -8.98
C SER A 166 -3.23 8.23 -7.89
N VAL A 167 -3.13 7.71 -6.68
CA VAL A 167 -2.77 8.47 -5.48
C VAL A 167 -1.56 7.82 -4.84
N GLN A 168 -0.58 8.63 -4.51
CA GLN A 168 0.53 8.24 -3.67
C GLN A 168 0.21 8.61 -2.23
N PHE A 169 0.25 7.62 -1.34
CA PHE A 169 0.13 7.81 0.09
C PHE A 169 1.50 7.72 0.76
N GLN A 170 1.68 8.48 1.80
CA GLN A 170 2.79 8.35 2.74
C GLN A 170 2.25 7.87 4.07
N PHE A 171 3.01 7.04 4.78
CA PHE A 171 2.64 6.48 6.07
C PHE A 171 3.85 6.45 6.99
N ARG A 172 3.61 6.34 8.29
CA ARG A 172 4.67 6.20 9.29
C ARG A 172 4.84 4.77 9.78
N TYR A 173 3.74 4.06 9.99
CA TYR A 173 3.74 2.68 10.48
C TYR A 173 3.16 1.74 9.45
N PHE A 174 3.70 0.55 9.42
CA PHE A 174 3.25 -0.53 8.54
C PHE A 174 3.26 -1.84 9.30
N ASP A 175 2.13 -2.53 9.34
CA ASP A 175 1.95 -3.83 9.94
C ASP A 175 1.41 -4.83 8.92
N LEU A 176 1.94 -6.03 8.95
CA LEU A 176 1.44 -7.16 8.17
C LEU A 176 0.82 -8.18 9.12
N PHE A 177 -0.45 -8.44 8.96
CA PHE A 177 -1.21 -9.41 9.75
C PHE A 177 -1.49 -10.67 8.94
N ALA A 178 -1.36 -11.83 9.61
CA ALA A 178 -1.81 -13.12 9.11
C ALA A 178 -3.24 -13.44 9.58
N PRO A 179 -3.92 -14.42 8.97
CA PRO A 179 -5.28 -14.85 9.33
C PRO A 179 -5.45 -15.28 10.80
N THR A 180 -4.38 -15.73 11.43
CA THR A 180 -4.35 -16.14 12.84
C THR A 180 -4.29 -14.99 13.83
N GLY A 181 -4.38 -13.74 13.36
CA GLY A 181 -4.33 -12.54 14.21
C GLY A 181 -2.94 -12.17 14.72
N GLY A 182 -1.90 -12.91 14.34
CA GLY A 182 -0.53 -12.56 14.66
C GLY A 182 0.04 -11.49 13.74
N VAL A 183 0.80 -10.54 14.29
CA VAL A 183 1.58 -9.59 13.49
C VAL A 183 2.77 -10.32 12.91
N LEU A 184 2.83 -10.48 11.57
CA LEU A 184 3.95 -11.11 10.87
C LEU A 184 5.15 -10.18 10.72
N GLY A 185 4.91 -8.87 10.77
CA GLY A 185 5.95 -7.86 10.70
C GLY A 185 5.38 -6.49 11.01
N SER A 186 6.08 -5.73 11.85
CA SER A 186 5.78 -4.35 12.16
C SER A 186 6.99 -3.49 11.85
N GLN A 187 6.76 -2.32 11.32
CA GLN A 187 7.83 -1.38 11.00
C GLN A 187 7.42 0.05 11.37
N THR A 188 8.34 0.71 12.03
CA THR A 188 8.27 2.15 12.25
C THR A 188 9.19 2.83 11.25
N SER A 189 8.70 3.79 10.49
CA SER A 189 9.57 4.65 9.71
C SER A 189 10.31 5.57 10.67
N ILE A 190 11.61 5.41 10.76
CA ILE A 190 12.46 6.41 11.41
C ILE A 190 12.62 7.53 10.38
N GLY A 191 11.93 8.65 10.64
CA GLY A 191 12.07 9.88 9.86
C GLY A 191 13.46 10.49 10.00
#